data_31acabdf3deface4540e6ef69d79f090
#
_entry.id   31acabdf3deface4540e6ef69d79f090
#
_cell.length_a   1.000
_cell.length_b   1.000
_cell.length_c   1.000
_cell.angle_alpha   90.00
_cell.angle_beta   90.00
_cell.angle_gamma   90.00
#
_symmetry.space_group_name_H-M   'P 1'
#
loop_
_entity.id
_entity.type
_entity.pdbx_description
1 polymer ?
#
loop_
_entity_poly.entity_id
_entity_poly.type
_entity_poly.pdbx_seq_one_letter_code
_entity_poly.pdbx_strand_id
1 'polypeptide(L)'
;MRFYEYIFLATAFAASVCGCARNVSGDLPQDVIEPQFMNIIPEADGGYSLVSISPFDGSRDTISISQPLGRLIVTSTSHIGFLDAIGADSVIVGVSGGEYVCDSSVTAGLSNGTVVDIGYDASPDYEKIMALKPDLLLTYSVSPVKSQFFSKLESLGIKTFIVNEHLERHPLARAAYIRLFGALTGNMAAADSVLKVVSDNYISLRDSVQGGLGANDAYASDKGELNAGDEKQGSGGTEGNTPKPRKILVNIPYKDQWFIPGQESYLTTLFKDAGGEILGAKSGSSVSGQISVETAYSLSKEADLWMNVGWCQTLEQLLSVNPLFDDFLRNIQRNASARGYSNAEGCATNSSDTSASVVWNDNNRLNPKGGNDFWESGVVHPDLLLRDLIGIFRGEDNRTPIYYKSIK
;
A
#
# COMPACT_ATOMS: atom_id res chain seq x y z
N MET A 1 37.53 70.29 9.98
CA MET A 1 36.91 70.53 11.28
C MET A 1 35.79 69.55 11.45
N ARG A 2 36.06 68.43 12.15
CA ARG A 2 35.66 68.04 13.53
C ARG A 2 34.15 68.14 13.68
N PHE A 3 33.42 67.01 13.93
CA PHE A 3 33.18 66.31 15.19
C PHE A 3 32.34 65.05 14.86
N TYR A 4 32.70 63.83 15.12
CA TYR A 4 32.64 62.99 16.35
C TYR A 4 31.27 62.86 17.02
N GLU A 5 30.77 61.63 16.99
CA GLU A 5 30.12 60.83 18.02
C GLU A 5 28.69 61.16 18.47
N TYR A 6 27.80 60.14 18.24
CA TYR A 6 27.22 59.43 19.38
C TYR A 6 26.63 58.10 18.90
N ILE A 7 27.27 57.01 19.35
CA ILE A 7 26.74 55.65 19.29
C ILE A 7 25.63 55.58 20.32
N PHE A 8 24.39 55.28 19.91
CA PHE A 8 23.37 54.73 20.79
C PHE A 8 23.04 53.32 20.34
N LEU A 9 23.45 52.38 21.19
CA LEU A 9 23.14 50.97 21.20
C LEU A 9 21.62 50.82 21.39
N ALA A 10 20.87 50.58 20.34
CA ALA A 10 19.51 50.06 20.43
C ALA A 10 19.58 48.57 20.18
N THR A 11 19.72 47.80 21.26
CA THR A 11 19.47 46.36 21.28
C THR A 11 18.01 46.12 20.97
N ALA A 12 17.70 45.89 19.69
CA ALA A 12 16.41 45.41 19.27
C ALA A 12 16.35 43.91 19.66
N PHE A 13 15.56 43.61 20.67
CA PHE A 13 15.14 42.29 21.05
C PHE A 13 14.21 41.77 19.94
N ALA A 14 14.79 41.13 18.92
CA ALA A 14 14.03 40.38 17.97
C ALA A 14 13.53 39.12 18.70
N ALA A 15 12.34 39.21 19.29
CA ALA A 15 11.58 38.04 19.72
C ALA A 15 11.29 37.27 18.45
N SER A 16 12.13 36.25 18.20
CA SER A 16 11.86 35.20 17.23
C SER A 16 10.64 34.45 17.74
N VAL A 17 9.45 34.87 17.30
CA VAL A 17 8.25 34.05 17.43
C VAL A 17 8.42 32.93 16.42
N CYS A 18 9.18 31.93 16.84
CA CYS A 18 9.14 30.59 16.23
C CYS A 18 7.76 30.05 16.63
N GLY A 19 6.76 30.42 15.85
CA GLY A 19 5.44 29.80 15.92
C GLY A 19 5.60 28.33 15.53
N CYS A 20 5.89 27.49 16.53
CA CYS A 20 5.57 26.08 16.41
C CYS A 20 4.06 26.02 16.20
N ALA A 21 3.63 25.92 14.95
CA ALA A 21 2.32 25.40 14.66
C ALA A 21 2.28 24.00 15.31
N ARG A 22 1.70 23.93 16.51
CA ARG A 22 1.30 22.65 17.08
C ARG A 22 0.29 22.09 16.11
N ASN A 23 0.71 21.09 15.35
CA ASN A 23 -0.22 20.16 14.73
C ASN A 23 -1.09 19.62 15.87
N VAL A 24 -2.33 20.10 15.94
CA VAL A 24 -3.37 19.49 16.76
C VAL A 24 -3.89 18.31 15.94
N SER A 25 -3.03 17.33 15.68
CA SER A 25 -3.46 15.98 15.44
C SER A 25 -3.90 15.44 16.81
N GLY A 26 -5.13 15.00 16.94
CA GLY A 26 -5.49 14.15 18.08
C GLY A 26 -4.37 13.11 18.23
N ASP A 27 -3.97 12.81 19.47
CA ASP A 27 -2.80 11.97 19.76
C ASP A 27 -2.84 10.68 18.93
N LEU A 28 -2.21 10.73 17.74
CA LEU A 28 -1.89 9.53 17.00
C LEU A 28 -0.87 8.73 17.82
N PRO A 29 -0.93 7.40 17.81
CA PRO A 29 0.12 6.58 18.41
C PRO A 29 1.48 7.08 17.96
N GLN A 30 2.47 7.11 18.83
CA GLN A 30 3.84 7.60 18.54
C GLN A 30 4.51 6.89 17.33
N ASP A 31 3.91 5.80 16.85
CA ASP A 31 4.43 4.92 15.80
C ASP A 31 3.69 5.07 14.46
N VAL A 32 2.75 6.02 14.31
CA VAL A 32 2.11 6.29 13.01
C VAL A 32 3.11 6.98 12.10
N ILE A 33 3.40 6.35 10.97
CA ILE A 33 4.28 6.91 9.95
C ILE A 33 3.49 7.92 9.12
N GLU A 34 3.85 9.18 9.26
CA GLU A 34 3.20 10.29 8.54
C GLU A 34 3.41 10.19 7.02
N PRO A 35 2.37 10.44 6.23
CA PRO A 35 2.49 10.54 4.77
C PRO A 35 3.45 11.65 4.35
N GLN A 36 4.24 11.39 3.30
CA GLN A 36 5.17 12.38 2.74
C GLN A 36 4.48 13.33 1.74
N PHE A 37 3.44 12.84 1.07
CA PHE A 37 2.82 13.55 -0.05
C PHE A 37 1.44 14.10 0.27
N MET A 38 1.09 14.16 1.56
CA MET A 38 -0.18 14.71 2.05
C MET A 38 0.00 15.37 3.41
N ASN A 39 -0.71 16.51 3.61
CA ASN A 39 -0.91 17.09 4.94
C ASN A 39 -2.40 17.38 5.17
N ILE A 40 -2.85 17.17 6.40
CA ILE A 40 -4.21 17.52 6.85
C ILE A 40 -4.04 18.53 7.98
N ILE A 41 -4.55 19.73 7.77
CA ILE A 41 -4.40 20.86 8.71
C ILE A 41 -5.79 21.22 9.22
N PRO A 42 -6.10 21.01 10.52
CA PRO A 42 -7.36 21.46 11.11
C PRO A 42 -7.48 22.98 11.05
N GLU A 43 -8.66 23.48 10.72
CA GLU A 43 -8.97 24.91 10.69
C GLU A 43 -9.77 25.33 11.92
N ALA A 44 -9.73 26.62 12.26
CA ALA A 44 -10.35 27.16 13.48
C ALA A 44 -11.89 27.05 13.48
N ASP A 45 -12.50 26.93 12.31
CA ASP A 45 -13.95 26.77 12.11
C ASP A 45 -14.43 25.32 12.19
N GLY A 46 -13.51 24.37 12.47
CA GLY A 46 -13.79 22.94 12.55
C GLY A 46 -13.63 22.19 11.20
N GLY A 47 -13.23 22.91 10.14
CA GLY A 47 -12.91 22.33 8.85
C GLY A 47 -11.46 21.83 8.75
N TYR A 48 -11.03 21.51 7.53
CA TYR A 48 -9.69 21.05 7.22
C TYR A 48 -9.14 21.70 5.96
N SER A 49 -7.86 22.07 5.98
CA SER A 49 -7.06 22.33 4.79
C SER A 49 -6.32 21.07 4.41
N LEU A 50 -6.60 20.55 3.22
CA LEU A 50 -5.98 19.34 2.69
C LEU A 50 -4.93 19.74 1.66
N VAL A 51 -3.70 19.30 1.87
CA VAL A 51 -2.56 19.62 1.00
C VAL A 51 -2.08 18.35 0.33
N SER A 52 -2.15 18.30 -1.00
CA SER A 52 -1.47 17.30 -1.82
C SER A 52 -0.08 17.81 -2.21
N ILE A 53 0.93 16.99 -2.08
CA ILE A 53 2.31 17.30 -2.43
C ILE A 53 2.74 16.42 -3.59
N SER A 54 3.17 17.01 -4.68
CA SER A 54 3.67 16.26 -5.83
C SER A 54 5.01 15.61 -5.49
N PRO A 55 5.14 14.28 -5.63
CA PRO A 55 6.41 13.58 -5.39
C PRO A 55 7.46 13.85 -6.47
N PHE A 56 7.06 14.49 -7.58
CA PHE A 56 7.93 14.72 -8.74
C PHE A 56 8.70 16.04 -8.66
N ASP A 57 8.03 17.11 -8.21
CA ASP A 57 8.59 18.46 -8.18
C ASP A 57 8.36 19.21 -6.86
N GLY A 58 7.68 18.59 -5.89
CA GLY A 58 7.36 19.18 -4.59
C GLY A 58 6.28 20.27 -4.65
N SER A 59 5.62 20.46 -5.80
CA SER A 59 4.51 21.42 -5.90
C SER A 59 3.35 20.99 -4.99
N ARG A 60 2.60 22.00 -4.51
CA ARG A 60 1.52 21.78 -3.55
C ARG A 60 0.21 22.26 -4.13
N ASP A 61 -0.83 21.44 -3.97
CA ASP A 61 -2.21 21.80 -4.22
C ASP A 61 -2.99 21.75 -2.90
N THR A 62 -3.82 22.75 -2.64
CA THR A 62 -4.52 22.89 -1.36
C THR A 62 -6.00 23.14 -1.59
N ILE A 63 -6.83 22.38 -0.89
CA ILE A 63 -8.28 22.62 -0.84
C ILE A 63 -8.73 22.77 0.61
N SER A 64 -9.68 23.68 0.87
CA SER A 64 -10.32 23.82 2.19
C SER A 64 -11.68 23.13 2.18
N ILE A 65 -11.93 22.34 3.21
CA ILE A 65 -13.15 21.57 3.45
C ILE A 65 -13.78 22.11 4.74
N SER A 66 -14.80 22.93 4.60
CA SER A 66 -15.54 23.50 5.74
C SER A 66 -16.77 22.67 6.14
N GLN A 67 -17.22 21.79 5.27
CA GLN A 67 -18.37 20.90 5.49
C GLN A 67 -18.10 19.53 4.81
N PRO A 68 -18.62 18.44 5.35
CA PRO A 68 -18.53 17.12 4.72
C PRO A 68 -19.08 17.13 3.28
N LEU A 69 -18.34 16.51 2.38
CA LEU A 69 -18.73 16.37 0.98
C LEU A 69 -19.67 15.17 0.82
N GLY A 70 -20.68 15.34 -0.03
CA GLY A 70 -21.71 14.33 -0.26
C GLY A 70 -21.68 13.68 -1.64
N ARG A 71 -20.85 14.20 -2.57
CA ARG A 71 -20.82 13.74 -3.96
C ARG A 71 -19.40 13.67 -4.48
N LEU A 72 -18.80 12.49 -4.37
CA LEU A 72 -17.43 12.25 -4.83
C LEU A 72 -17.42 11.44 -6.12
N ILE A 73 -16.55 11.80 -7.05
CA ILE A 73 -16.08 10.95 -8.13
C ILE A 73 -14.69 10.48 -7.77
N VAL A 74 -14.43 9.17 -7.91
CA VAL A 74 -13.11 8.58 -7.61
C VAL A 74 -12.59 7.82 -8.83
N THR A 75 -11.31 8.02 -9.18
CA THR A 75 -10.71 7.39 -10.36
C THR A 75 -9.75 6.24 -10.01
N SER A 76 -9.61 5.92 -8.72
CA SER A 76 -8.86 4.76 -8.26
C SER A 76 -9.70 3.88 -7.35
N THR A 77 -9.58 2.57 -7.46
CA THR A 77 -10.25 1.63 -6.55
C THR A 77 -9.72 1.74 -5.12
N SER A 78 -8.46 2.16 -4.93
CA SER A 78 -7.92 2.45 -3.60
C SER A 78 -8.73 3.52 -2.85
N HIS A 79 -9.26 4.52 -3.55
CA HIS A 79 -10.11 5.55 -2.95
C HIS A 79 -11.44 4.96 -2.46
N ILE A 80 -11.98 3.95 -3.17
CA ILE A 80 -13.18 3.21 -2.73
C ILE A 80 -12.85 2.48 -1.43
N GLY A 81 -11.74 1.74 -1.37
CA GLY A 81 -11.33 1.01 -0.17
C GLY A 81 -11.19 1.91 1.06
N PHE A 82 -10.64 3.13 0.91
CA PHE A 82 -10.58 4.08 2.02
C PHE A 82 -11.96 4.57 2.47
N LEU A 83 -12.87 4.86 1.53
CA LEU A 83 -14.23 5.30 1.85
C LEU A 83 -15.06 4.19 2.50
N ASP A 84 -14.99 2.96 1.98
CA ASP A 84 -15.64 1.79 2.55
C ASP A 84 -15.19 1.53 3.99
N ALA A 85 -13.89 1.55 4.24
CA ALA A 85 -13.32 1.28 5.55
C ALA A 85 -13.80 2.23 6.66
N ILE A 86 -14.28 3.42 6.30
CA ILE A 86 -14.87 4.39 7.25
C ILE A 86 -16.39 4.49 7.13
N GLY A 87 -17.03 3.60 6.36
CA GLY A 87 -18.49 3.59 6.15
C GLY A 87 -19.01 4.81 5.38
N ALA A 88 -18.22 5.36 4.45
CA ALA A 88 -18.53 6.55 3.68
C ALA A 88 -18.68 6.31 2.17
N ASP A 89 -18.76 5.07 1.72
CA ASP A 89 -18.92 4.67 0.32
C ASP A 89 -20.18 5.27 -0.35
N SER A 90 -21.22 5.57 0.43
CA SER A 90 -22.46 6.19 -0.04
C SER A 90 -22.29 7.59 -0.66
N VAL A 91 -21.16 8.29 -0.43
CA VAL A 91 -20.89 9.57 -1.07
C VAL A 91 -20.36 9.42 -2.51
N ILE A 92 -20.00 8.20 -2.94
CA ILE A 92 -19.49 7.91 -4.27
C ILE A 92 -20.64 7.98 -5.27
N VAL A 93 -20.57 8.92 -6.21
CA VAL A 93 -21.57 9.09 -7.29
C VAL A 93 -21.01 8.69 -8.65
N GLY A 94 -19.69 8.56 -8.78
CA GLY A 94 -19.06 8.13 -10.02
C GLY A 94 -17.70 7.48 -9.78
N VAL A 95 -17.36 6.51 -10.63
CA VAL A 95 -16.10 5.77 -10.61
C VAL A 95 -15.53 5.65 -12.01
N SER A 96 -14.20 5.55 -12.10
CA SER A 96 -13.50 5.20 -13.35
C SER A 96 -13.31 3.69 -13.39
N GLY A 97 -13.65 3.05 -14.52
CA GLY A 97 -13.46 1.61 -14.72
C GLY A 97 -14.29 0.75 -13.75
N GLY A 98 -15.59 1.03 -13.66
CA GLY A 98 -16.50 0.38 -12.73
C GLY A 98 -16.50 -1.16 -12.77
N GLU A 99 -16.05 -1.77 -13.87
CA GLU A 99 -15.93 -3.23 -13.97
C GLU A 99 -14.83 -3.81 -13.05
N TYR A 100 -13.84 -3.00 -12.63
CA TYR A 100 -12.76 -3.43 -11.73
C TYR A 100 -13.05 -3.21 -10.26
N VAL A 101 -14.17 -2.60 -9.91
CA VAL A 101 -14.57 -2.36 -8.52
C VAL A 101 -14.93 -3.68 -7.84
N CYS A 102 -14.35 -3.93 -6.66
CA CYS A 102 -14.62 -5.10 -5.82
C CYS A 102 -15.66 -4.81 -4.73
N ASP A 103 -15.79 -3.57 -4.29
CA ASP A 103 -16.73 -3.17 -3.27
C ASP A 103 -18.17 -3.48 -3.66
N SER A 104 -18.91 -4.14 -2.75
CA SER A 104 -20.26 -4.62 -3.02
C SER A 104 -21.31 -3.52 -3.09
N SER A 105 -21.16 -2.46 -2.30
CA SER A 105 -22.08 -1.32 -2.24
C SER A 105 -21.96 -0.48 -3.52
N VAL A 106 -20.72 -0.17 -3.93
CA VAL A 106 -20.45 0.56 -5.17
C VAL A 106 -20.87 -0.26 -6.39
N THR A 107 -20.61 -1.57 -6.39
CA THR A 107 -21.05 -2.49 -7.47
C THR A 107 -22.57 -2.55 -7.57
N ALA A 108 -23.27 -2.59 -6.44
CA ALA A 108 -24.74 -2.49 -6.42
C ALA A 108 -25.21 -1.12 -6.96
N GLY A 109 -24.51 -0.05 -6.58
CA GLY A 109 -24.76 1.31 -7.08
C GLY A 109 -24.59 1.43 -8.59
N LEU A 110 -23.53 0.82 -9.16
CA LEU A 110 -23.31 0.73 -10.60
C LEU A 110 -24.46 -0.03 -11.31
N SER A 111 -24.94 -1.10 -10.70
CA SER A 111 -26.01 -1.93 -11.25
C SER A 111 -27.38 -1.23 -11.25
N ASN A 112 -27.66 -0.41 -10.24
CA ASN A 112 -28.95 0.30 -10.10
C ASN A 112 -28.90 1.76 -10.60
N GLY A 113 -27.73 2.24 -11.03
CA GLY A 113 -27.52 3.58 -11.60
C GLY A 113 -27.36 4.71 -10.58
N THR A 114 -27.23 4.42 -9.28
CA THR A 114 -26.90 5.43 -8.25
C THR A 114 -25.42 5.83 -8.29
N VAL A 115 -24.54 4.94 -8.76
CA VAL A 115 -23.15 5.20 -9.12
C VAL A 115 -22.99 5.06 -10.63
N VAL A 116 -22.24 5.95 -11.26
CA VAL A 116 -22.05 5.98 -12.72
C VAL A 116 -20.60 5.69 -13.08
N ASP A 117 -20.38 4.78 -14.02
CA ASP A 117 -19.07 4.62 -14.64
C ASP A 117 -18.79 5.77 -15.61
N ILE A 118 -17.75 6.55 -15.31
CA ILE A 118 -17.32 7.72 -16.08
C ILE A 118 -16.30 7.38 -17.19
N GLY A 119 -16.03 6.10 -17.44
CA GLY A 119 -14.99 5.65 -18.35
C GLY A 119 -13.59 5.67 -17.72
N TYR A 120 -12.56 5.59 -18.56
CA TYR A 120 -11.15 5.60 -18.14
C TYR A 120 -10.51 6.97 -18.32
N ASP A 121 -9.42 7.25 -17.60
CA ASP A 121 -8.65 8.50 -17.72
C ASP A 121 -8.18 8.80 -19.15
N ALA A 122 -7.97 7.76 -19.96
CA ALA A 122 -7.61 7.90 -21.37
C ALA A 122 -8.80 8.26 -22.28
N SER A 123 -10.03 7.98 -21.85
CA SER A 123 -11.26 8.25 -22.59
C SER A 123 -12.44 8.51 -21.65
N PRO A 124 -12.36 9.60 -20.84
CA PRO A 124 -13.39 9.90 -19.86
C PRO A 124 -14.66 10.46 -20.50
N ASP A 125 -15.78 10.15 -19.90
CA ASP A 125 -17.09 10.71 -20.28
C ASP A 125 -17.34 12.02 -19.52
N TYR A 126 -16.92 13.14 -20.09
CA TYR A 126 -17.08 14.46 -19.48
C TYR A 126 -18.52 14.89 -19.32
N GLU A 127 -19.44 14.40 -20.15
CA GLU A 127 -20.87 14.71 -20.04
C GLU A 127 -21.45 14.06 -18.78
N LYS A 128 -21.12 12.80 -18.54
CA LYS A 128 -21.49 12.13 -17.29
C LYS A 128 -20.89 12.82 -16.07
N ILE A 129 -19.59 13.17 -16.11
CA ILE A 129 -18.92 13.87 -15.00
C ILE A 129 -19.66 15.18 -14.67
N MET A 130 -19.98 16.00 -15.67
CA MET A 130 -20.74 17.23 -15.48
C MET A 130 -22.16 17.00 -14.97
N ALA A 131 -22.86 15.99 -15.49
CA ALA A 131 -24.22 15.65 -15.08
C ALA A 131 -24.28 15.19 -13.61
N LEU A 132 -23.26 14.53 -13.12
CA LEU A 132 -23.13 14.09 -11.72
C LEU A 132 -22.95 15.24 -10.74
N LYS A 133 -22.53 16.42 -11.18
CA LYS A 133 -22.30 17.61 -10.32
C LYS A 133 -21.52 17.24 -9.05
N PRO A 134 -20.29 16.70 -9.16
CA PRO A 134 -19.53 16.29 -7.98
C PRO A 134 -19.11 17.50 -7.17
N ASP A 135 -19.04 17.35 -5.85
CA ASP A 135 -18.41 18.31 -4.96
C ASP A 135 -16.89 18.33 -5.19
N LEU A 136 -16.33 17.12 -5.45
CA LEU A 136 -14.91 16.90 -5.71
C LEU A 136 -14.70 15.65 -6.56
N LEU A 137 -13.73 15.70 -7.47
CA LEU A 137 -13.22 14.54 -8.18
C LEU A 137 -11.82 14.22 -7.65
N LEU A 138 -11.65 13.02 -7.09
CA LEU A 138 -10.39 12.50 -6.59
C LEU A 138 -9.71 11.67 -7.66
N THR A 139 -8.42 11.92 -7.87
CA THR A 139 -7.63 11.24 -8.89
C THR A 139 -6.19 11.09 -8.42
N TYR A 140 -5.32 10.51 -9.23
CA TYR A 140 -3.93 10.23 -8.90
C TYR A 140 -3.00 10.73 -10.00
N SER A 141 -1.70 10.84 -9.71
CA SER A 141 -0.70 11.26 -10.69
C SER A 141 0.36 10.18 -10.87
N VAL A 142 0.72 9.88 -12.14
CA VAL A 142 1.77 8.91 -12.49
C VAL A 142 2.98 9.55 -13.15
N SER A 143 2.93 10.86 -13.36
CA SER A 143 4.01 11.61 -14.01
C SER A 143 4.01 13.09 -13.56
N PRO A 144 5.13 13.81 -13.71
CA PRO A 144 5.20 15.24 -13.41
C PRO A 144 4.38 16.12 -14.37
N VAL A 145 4.00 15.55 -15.52
CA VAL A 145 3.25 16.28 -16.52
C VAL A 145 1.75 16.20 -16.22
N LYS A 146 1.13 17.36 -16.07
CA LYS A 146 -0.32 17.45 -15.89
C LYS A 146 -1.03 16.83 -17.09
N SER A 147 -1.87 15.83 -16.85
CA SER A 147 -2.58 15.13 -17.91
C SER A 147 -3.59 16.04 -18.61
N GLN A 148 -3.93 15.73 -19.86
CA GLN A 148 -5.01 16.43 -20.58
C GLN A 148 -6.36 16.28 -19.86
N PHE A 149 -6.57 15.17 -19.19
CA PHE A 149 -7.75 14.90 -18.36
C PHE A 149 -7.95 16.01 -17.31
N PHE A 150 -6.92 16.29 -16.51
CA PHE A 150 -6.96 17.37 -15.52
C PHE A 150 -7.26 18.74 -16.13
N SER A 151 -6.51 19.10 -17.16
CA SER A 151 -6.67 20.41 -17.81
C SER A 151 -8.09 20.61 -18.35
N LYS A 152 -8.70 19.52 -18.81
CA LYS A 152 -10.08 19.56 -19.30
C LYS A 152 -11.08 19.69 -18.15
N LEU A 153 -10.93 18.96 -17.04
CA LEU A 153 -11.79 19.06 -15.86
C LEU A 153 -11.79 20.49 -15.29
N GLU A 154 -10.62 21.09 -15.16
CA GLU A 154 -10.50 22.50 -14.73
C GLU A 154 -11.25 23.45 -15.65
N SER A 155 -11.10 23.28 -16.99
CA SER A 155 -11.81 24.11 -17.97
C SER A 155 -13.34 23.97 -17.88
N LEU A 156 -13.82 22.85 -17.34
CA LEU A 156 -15.24 22.57 -17.12
C LEU A 156 -15.71 23.01 -15.71
N GLY A 157 -14.82 23.60 -14.90
CA GLY A 157 -15.13 24.02 -13.53
C GLY A 157 -15.31 22.90 -12.52
N ILE A 158 -14.84 21.68 -12.84
CA ILE A 158 -14.88 20.54 -11.92
C ILE A 158 -13.70 20.67 -10.95
N LYS A 159 -13.99 20.71 -9.66
CA LYS A 159 -12.96 20.68 -8.62
C LYS A 159 -12.30 19.32 -8.60
N THR A 160 -10.97 19.29 -8.61
CA THR A 160 -10.17 18.05 -8.58
C THR A 160 -9.18 18.10 -7.43
N PHE A 161 -8.83 16.92 -6.89
CA PHE A 161 -7.75 16.79 -5.92
C PHE A 161 -6.94 15.53 -6.21
N ILE A 162 -5.61 15.65 -6.16
CA ILE A 162 -4.68 14.56 -6.46
C ILE A 162 -4.34 13.82 -5.17
N VAL A 163 -4.52 12.52 -5.17
CA VAL A 163 -4.19 11.61 -4.06
C VAL A 163 -2.99 10.76 -4.49
N ASN A 164 -1.86 10.91 -3.80
CA ASN A 164 -0.57 10.31 -4.17
C ASN A 164 -0.18 9.13 -3.27
N GLU A 165 -1.14 8.43 -2.67
CA GLU A 165 -0.90 7.36 -1.69
C GLU A 165 -0.05 6.22 -2.24
N HIS A 166 -0.18 5.92 -3.54
CA HIS A 166 0.55 4.84 -4.22
C HIS A 166 2.05 5.12 -4.40
N LEU A 167 2.49 6.36 -4.17
CA LEU A 167 3.89 6.79 -4.25
C LEU A 167 4.55 6.91 -2.87
N GLU A 168 3.81 6.64 -1.80
CA GLU A 168 4.35 6.58 -0.44
C GLU A 168 5.40 5.46 -0.32
N ARG A 169 6.36 5.66 0.58
CA ARG A 169 7.49 4.74 0.76
C ARG A 169 7.24 3.67 1.82
N HIS A 170 6.20 3.84 2.62
CA HIS A 170 5.86 2.93 3.71
C HIS A 170 4.39 2.51 3.65
N PRO A 171 4.07 1.23 3.90
CA PRO A 171 2.69 0.74 3.88
C PRO A 171 1.75 1.50 4.83
N LEU A 172 2.21 1.82 6.05
CA LEU A 172 1.42 2.61 7.02
C LEU A 172 1.24 4.07 6.60
N ALA A 173 2.23 4.70 5.95
CA ALA A 173 2.06 6.04 5.37
C ALA A 173 0.99 6.04 4.28
N ARG A 174 0.93 4.97 3.46
CA ARG A 174 -0.11 4.77 2.47
C ARG A 174 -1.49 4.60 3.13
N ALA A 175 -1.61 3.75 4.15
CA ALA A 175 -2.85 3.53 4.89
C ALA A 175 -3.33 4.80 5.61
N ALA A 176 -2.42 5.68 6.05
CA ALA A 176 -2.76 6.93 6.72
C ALA A 176 -3.56 7.92 5.85
N TYR A 177 -3.62 7.70 4.53
CA TYR A 177 -4.53 8.45 3.65
C TYR A 177 -6.01 8.25 4.00
N ILE A 178 -6.38 7.24 4.76
CA ILE A 178 -7.75 7.06 5.29
C ILE A 178 -8.23 8.34 6.01
N ARG A 179 -7.32 9.09 6.65
CA ARG A 179 -7.64 10.36 7.32
C ARG A 179 -8.02 11.48 6.33
N LEU A 180 -7.45 11.47 5.11
CA LEU A 180 -7.89 12.37 4.04
C LEU A 180 -9.39 12.15 3.76
N PHE A 181 -9.79 10.89 3.59
CA PHE A 181 -11.18 10.52 3.34
C PHE A 181 -12.08 10.82 4.55
N GLY A 182 -11.55 10.64 5.78
CA GLY A 182 -12.20 11.06 7.01
C GLY A 182 -12.48 12.57 7.06
N ALA A 183 -11.49 13.39 6.66
CA ALA A 183 -11.65 14.86 6.58
C ALA A 183 -12.64 15.28 5.49
N LEU A 184 -12.61 14.62 4.32
CA LEU A 184 -13.54 14.90 3.23
C LEU A 184 -15.00 14.61 3.57
N THR A 185 -15.25 13.57 4.38
CA THR A 185 -16.61 13.05 4.65
C THR A 185 -17.12 13.32 6.07
N GLY A 186 -16.31 13.96 6.92
CA GLY A 186 -16.64 14.19 8.33
C GLY A 186 -16.48 12.96 9.23
N ASN A 187 -15.85 11.90 8.75
CA ASN A 187 -15.69 10.62 9.45
C ASN A 187 -14.29 10.45 10.06
N MET A 188 -13.65 11.55 10.51
CA MET A 188 -12.26 11.53 11.02
C MET A 188 -12.08 10.54 12.18
N ALA A 189 -13.05 10.47 13.12
CA ALA A 189 -12.96 9.54 14.25
C ALA A 189 -12.96 8.06 13.82
N ALA A 190 -13.72 7.71 12.78
CA ALA A 190 -13.69 6.37 12.20
C ALA A 190 -12.34 6.10 11.51
N ALA A 191 -11.82 7.08 10.76
CA ALA A 191 -10.52 6.98 10.11
C ALA A 191 -9.39 6.77 11.11
N ASP A 192 -9.36 7.55 12.19
CA ASP A 192 -8.36 7.42 13.26
C ASP A 192 -8.46 6.04 13.97
N SER A 193 -9.67 5.56 14.21
CA SER A 193 -9.91 4.25 14.84
C SER A 193 -9.39 3.10 13.96
N VAL A 194 -9.71 3.11 12.66
CA VAL A 194 -9.24 2.08 11.70
C VAL A 194 -7.72 2.14 11.58
N LEU A 195 -7.17 3.34 11.37
CA LEU A 195 -5.72 3.51 11.23
C LEU A 195 -4.95 3.02 12.45
N LYS A 196 -5.49 3.30 13.66
CA LYS A 196 -4.87 2.82 14.90
C LYS A 196 -4.80 1.30 14.95
N VAL A 197 -5.90 0.61 14.69
CA VAL A 197 -5.95 -0.86 14.71
C VAL A 197 -4.99 -1.45 13.67
N VAL A 198 -5.01 -0.93 12.46
CA VAL A 198 -4.13 -1.37 11.36
C VAL A 198 -2.66 -1.16 11.71
N SER A 199 -2.33 0.01 12.30
CA SER A 199 -0.94 0.33 12.67
C SER A 199 -0.45 -0.56 13.81
N ASP A 200 -1.23 -0.73 14.86
CA ASP A 200 -0.89 -1.58 16.01
C ASP A 200 -0.64 -3.03 15.55
N ASN A 201 -1.53 -3.58 14.73
CA ASN A 201 -1.39 -4.92 14.15
C ASN A 201 -0.13 -5.04 13.28
N TYR A 202 0.09 -4.07 12.39
CA TYR A 202 1.24 -4.07 11.48
C TYR A 202 2.55 -4.07 12.26
N ILE A 203 2.67 -3.18 13.25
CA ILE A 203 3.87 -3.03 14.08
C ILE A 203 4.12 -4.31 14.88
N SER A 204 3.09 -4.86 15.52
CA SER A 204 3.19 -6.13 16.25
C SER A 204 3.70 -7.28 15.36
N LEU A 205 3.15 -7.41 14.15
CA LEU A 205 3.58 -8.42 13.18
C LEU A 205 5.03 -8.21 12.73
N ARG A 206 5.40 -6.99 12.36
CA ARG A 206 6.76 -6.64 11.95
C ARG A 206 7.77 -6.97 13.06
N ASP A 207 7.48 -6.57 14.29
CA ASP A 207 8.37 -6.78 15.44
C ASP A 207 8.52 -8.27 15.77
N SER A 208 7.47 -9.07 15.56
CA SER A 208 7.53 -10.53 15.69
C SER A 208 8.49 -11.17 14.68
N VAL A 209 8.61 -10.62 13.48
CA VAL A 209 9.58 -11.09 12.47
C VAL A 209 11.00 -10.75 12.93
N GLN A 210 11.24 -9.54 13.40
CA GLN A 210 12.54 -9.08 13.87
C GLN A 210 12.98 -9.80 15.15
N GLY A 211 12.04 -10.08 16.07
CA GLY A 211 12.28 -10.83 17.30
C GLY A 211 12.36 -12.35 17.14
N GLY A 212 12.15 -12.88 15.93
CA GLY A 212 12.13 -14.32 15.68
C GLY A 212 10.88 -15.05 16.19
N LEU A 213 9.81 -14.35 16.59
CA LEU A 213 8.54 -14.92 17.03
C LEU A 213 7.65 -15.31 15.84
N GLY A 214 6.76 -16.30 16.01
CA GLY A 214 5.77 -16.68 15.01
C GLY A 214 4.67 -15.62 14.87
N ALA A 215 4.09 -15.48 13.67
CA ALA A 215 2.99 -14.54 13.44
C ALA A 215 1.76 -14.84 14.34
N ASN A 216 1.59 -16.08 14.80
CA ASN A 216 0.53 -16.49 15.72
C ASN A 216 0.73 -15.90 17.13
N ASP A 217 1.98 -15.82 17.58
CA ASP A 217 2.31 -15.36 18.91
C ASP A 217 2.08 -13.85 19.05
N ALA A 218 2.30 -13.09 17.97
CA ALA A 218 2.03 -11.66 17.94
C ALA A 218 0.52 -11.32 18.06
N TYR A 219 -0.35 -12.12 17.42
CA TYR A 219 -1.81 -11.92 17.51
C TYR A 219 -2.43 -12.43 18.83
N ALA A 220 -1.83 -13.46 19.44
CA ALA A 220 -2.32 -14.03 20.71
C ALA A 220 -2.10 -13.07 21.88
N SER A 221 -1.01 -12.29 21.88
CA SER A 221 -0.71 -11.33 22.94
C SER A 221 -1.72 -10.19 23.06
N ASP A 222 -2.40 -9.83 21.96
CA ASP A 222 -3.38 -8.73 21.95
C ASP A 222 -4.79 -9.14 22.45
N LYS A 223 -5.07 -10.45 22.57
CA LYS A 223 -6.38 -10.96 23.05
C LYS A 223 -6.47 -11.21 24.56
N GLY A 224 -5.46 -10.81 25.36
CA GLY A 224 -5.54 -10.82 26.82
C GLY A 224 -5.65 -12.20 27.47
N GLU A 225 -5.38 -13.30 26.78
CA GLU A 225 -5.30 -14.64 27.37
C GLU A 225 -3.86 -14.95 27.82
N LEU A 226 -3.41 -14.24 28.86
CA LEU A 226 -2.24 -14.63 29.63
C LEU A 226 -2.65 -15.68 30.68
N ASN A 227 -2.51 -16.94 30.33
CA ASN A 227 -2.43 -17.98 31.37
C ASN A 227 -1.09 -17.84 32.10
N ALA A 228 -1.16 -17.30 33.30
CA ALA A 228 -0.05 -17.29 34.24
C ALA A 228 0.29 -18.73 34.66
N GLY A 229 1.46 -19.21 34.26
CA GLY A 229 2.00 -20.47 34.77
C GLY A 229 3.09 -21.02 33.89
N ASP A 230 4.31 -20.62 34.11
CA ASP A 230 5.53 -21.40 34.31
C ASP A 230 6.77 -20.60 33.93
N GLU A 231 7.42 -20.06 34.95
CA GLU A 231 8.80 -19.58 34.87
C GLU A 231 9.73 -20.75 34.53
N LYS A 232 10.19 -20.85 33.30
CA LYS A 232 11.42 -21.59 32.98
C LYS A 232 12.56 -20.62 32.73
N GLN A 233 13.37 -20.42 33.79
CA GLN A 233 14.75 -19.97 33.68
C GLN A 233 15.50 -20.85 32.70
N GLY A 234 15.90 -20.31 31.56
CA GLY A 234 16.81 -20.91 30.60
C GLY A 234 17.88 -19.91 30.21
N SER A 235 18.98 -19.92 30.96
CA SER A 235 20.22 -19.21 30.64
C SER A 235 20.83 -19.77 29.35
N GLY A 236 21.21 -18.90 28.43
CA GLY A 236 22.01 -19.27 27.27
C GLY A 236 21.88 -18.22 26.17
N GLY A 237 22.65 -17.12 26.29
CA GLY A 237 22.82 -16.18 25.19
C GLY A 237 23.51 -16.88 24.02
N THR A 238 22.77 -17.29 23.02
CA THR A 238 23.25 -17.57 21.68
C THR A 238 23.11 -16.31 20.87
N GLU A 239 24.21 -15.78 20.33
CA GLU A 239 24.23 -14.72 19.34
C GLU A 239 23.16 -15.01 18.29
N GLY A 240 22.26 -14.04 18.10
CA GLY A 240 21.01 -14.21 17.37
C GLY A 240 21.22 -14.73 15.95
N ASN A 241 20.73 -15.92 15.70
CA ASN A 241 20.57 -16.46 14.36
C ASN A 241 19.31 -15.79 13.75
N THR A 242 19.42 -14.51 13.37
CA THR A 242 18.34 -13.85 12.62
C THR A 242 18.13 -14.64 11.33
N PRO A 243 16.95 -15.16 11.07
CA PRO A 243 16.68 -15.92 9.84
C PRO A 243 17.09 -15.10 8.62
N LYS A 244 17.83 -15.71 7.70
CA LYS A 244 18.19 -15.03 6.45
C LYS A 244 16.93 -14.68 5.69
N PRO A 245 16.83 -13.46 5.10
CA PRO A 245 15.65 -13.05 4.35
C PRO A 245 15.40 -13.99 3.16
N ARG A 246 14.11 -14.22 2.86
CA ARG A 246 13.70 -14.92 1.64
C ARG A 246 13.99 -14.05 0.43
N LYS A 247 14.68 -14.60 -0.56
CA LYS A 247 14.98 -13.92 -1.81
C LYS A 247 13.83 -14.09 -2.79
N ILE A 248 13.30 -12.99 -3.30
CA ILE A 248 12.03 -12.99 -4.02
C ILE A 248 12.21 -12.34 -5.39
N LEU A 249 11.85 -13.08 -6.43
CA LEU A 249 11.62 -12.54 -7.76
C LEU A 249 10.16 -12.05 -7.81
N VAL A 250 9.93 -10.84 -8.33
CA VAL A 250 8.57 -10.28 -8.44
C VAL A 250 8.22 -9.93 -9.87
N ASN A 251 6.91 -9.95 -10.14
CA ASN A 251 6.28 -9.59 -11.41
C ASN A 251 6.57 -10.57 -12.57
N ILE A 252 6.06 -10.21 -13.74
CA ILE A 252 6.31 -10.78 -15.06
C ILE A 252 6.48 -9.62 -16.06
N PRO A 253 7.02 -9.84 -17.26
CA PRO A 253 7.15 -8.77 -18.24
C PRO A 253 5.77 -8.29 -18.72
N TYR A 254 5.66 -6.98 -18.90
CA TYR A 254 4.56 -6.34 -19.59
C TYR A 254 5.09 -5.70 -20.86
N LYS A 255 4.63 -6.12 -22.03
CA LYS A 255 5.12 -5.65 -23.34
C LYS A 255 6.65 -5.66 -23.42
N ASP A 256 7.26 -6.81 -23.15
CA ASP A 256 8.72 -7.04 -23.17
C ASP A 256 9.54 -6.27 -22.12
N GLN A 257 8.90 -5.58 -21.19
CA GLN A 257 9.55 -4.85 -20.11
C GLN A 257 9.23 -5.49 -18.78
N TRP A 258 10.26 -5.82 -18.01
CA TRP A 258 10.12 -6.35 -16.65
C TRP A 258 10.34 -5.25 -15.62
N PHE A 259 9.30 -4.91 -14.88
CA PHE A 259 9.36 -3.87 -13.86
C PHE A 259 9.65 -4.49 -12.49
N ILE A 260 10.63 -3.92 -11.78
CA ILE A 260 10.94 -4.27 -10.39
C ILE A 260 10.68 -3.04 -9.53
N PRO A 261 9.99 -3.16 -8.38
CA PRO A 261 9.81 -2.07 -7.44
C PRO A 261 11.15 -1.46 -7.01
N GLY A 262 11.17 -0.14 -6.82
CA GLY A 262 12.35 0.52 -6.22
C GLY A 262 12.58 0.07 -4.78
N GLN A 263 13.81 0.10 -4.32
CA GLN A 263 14.16 -0.35 -2.96
C GLN A 263 13.48 0.48 -1.85
N GLU A 264 13.16 1.74 -2.14
CA GLU A 264 12.48 2.64 -1.22
C GLU A 264 10.96 2.71 -1.47
N SER A 265 10.36 1.77 -2.21
CA SER A 265 8.93 1.70 -2.40
C SER A 265 8.22 1.05 -1.21
N TYR A 266 6.93 1.37 -1.02
CA TYR A 266 6.11 0.75 0.02
C TYR A 266 6.06 -0.78 -0.11
N LEU A 267 6.04 -1.30 -1.34
CA LEU A 267 5.98 -2.73 -1.59
C LEU A 267 7.28 -3.43 -1.14
N THR A 268 8.44 -2.84 -1.45
CA THR A 268 9.73 -3.37 -0.99
C THR A 268 9.83 -3.30 0.54
N THR A 269 9.33 -2.23 1.15
CA THR A 269 9.25 -2.11 2.61
C THR A 269 8.37 -3.20 3.21
N LEU A 270 7.18 -3.42 2.66
CA LEU A 270 6.24 -4.47 3.10
C LEU A 270 6.89 -5.87 3.05
N PHE A 271 7.57 -6.20 1.93
CA PHE A 271 8.26 -7.48 1.79
C PHE A 271 9.41 -7.62 2.79
N LYS A 272 10.18 -6.55 3.00
CA LYS A 272 11.26 -6.52 4.00
C LYS A 272 10.73 -6.74 5.42
N ASP A 273 9.65 -6.08 5.78
CA ASP A 273 9.02 -6.22 7.10
C ASP A 273 8.45 -7.63 7.32
N ALA A 274 8.08 -8.33 6.25
CA ALA A 274 7.71 -9.75 6.28
C ALA A 274 8.91 -10.71 6.34
N GLY A 275 10.16 -10.23 6.28
CA GLY A 275 11.36 -11.05 6.25
C GLY A 275 11.80 -11.48 4.84
N GLY A 276 11.38 -10.75 3.80
CA GLY A 276 11.77 -10.97 2.42
C GLY A 276 12.70 -9.90 1.85
N GLU A 277 13.33 -10.23 0.73
CA GLU A 277 14.20 -9.34 -0.05
C GLU A 277 13.80 -9.43 -1.52
N ILE A 278 13.31 -8.33 -2.10
CA ILE A 278 13.03 -8.25 -3.53
C ILE A 278 14.34 -8.14 -4.30
N LEU A 279 14.61 -9.12 -5.16
CA LEU A 279 15.81 -9.14 -6.00
C LEU A 279 15.73 -8.10 -7.12
N GLY A 280 16.85 -7.42 -7.38
CA GLY A 280 16.95 -6.44 -8.46
C GLY A 280 16.35 -5.07 -8.14
N ALA A 281 15.83 -4.84 -6.93
CA ALA A 281 15.32 -3.54 -6.50
C ALA A 281 16.41 -2.47 -6.54
N LYS A 282 16.16 -1.36 -7.25
CA LYS A 282 17.16 -0.29 -7.43
C LYS A 282 17.28 0.55 -6.15
N SER A 283 18.47 0.62 -5.60
CA SER A 283 18.78 1.46 -4.43
C SER A 283 18.59 2.95 -4.72
N GLY A 284 18.12 3.71 -3.72
CA GLY A 284 17.90 5.15 -3.81
C GLY A 284 16.68 5.54 -4.66
N SER A 285 15.76 4.62 -4.91
CA SER A 285 14.56 4.86 -5.72
C SER A 285 13.32 4.27 -5.07
N SER A 286 12.23 5.04 -5.04
CA SER A 286 10.88 4.55 -4.73
C SER A 286 10.11 4.14 -6.00
N VAL A 287 10.58 4.57 -7.17
CA VAL A 287 9.94 4.28 -8.46
C VAL A 287 10.46 2.95 -9.02
N SER A 288 9.57 2.19 -9.66
CA SER A 288 9.93 0.93 -10.32
C SER A 288 10.99 1.14 -11.40
N GLY A 289 12.00 0.27 -11.40
CA GLY A 289 13.02 0.19 -12.44
C GLY A 289 12.66 -0.87 -13.47
N GLN A 290 13.32 -0.81 -14.64
CA GLN A 290 13.19 -1.81 -15.69
C GLN A 290 14.43 -2.70 -15.70
N ILE A 291 14.21 -4.00 -15.90
CA ILE A 291 15.26 -5.00 -16.16
C ILE A 291 14.91 -5.80 -17.43
N SER A 292 15.92 -6.46 -18.01
CA SER A 292 15.68 -7.40 -19.10
C SER A 292 15.24 -8.78 -18.57
N VAL A 293 14.67 -9.59 -19.45
CA VAL A 293 14.30 -11.00 -19.13
C VAL A 293 15.54 -11.82 -18.76
N GLU A 294 16.70 -11.56 -19.40
CA GLU A 294 17.96 -12.23 -19.09
C GLU A 294 18.46 -11.86 -17.67
N THR A 295 18.27 -10.60 -17.27
CA THR A 295 18.56 -10.17 -15.90
C THR A 295 17.64 -10.88 -14.92
N ALA A 296 16.33 -10.91 -15.19
CA ALA A 296 15.36 -11.65 -14.37
C ALA A 296 15.69 -13.15 -14.29
N TYR A 297 16.14 -13.75 -15.41
CA TYR A 297 16.62 -15.14 -15.42
C TYR A 297 17.83 -15.34 -14.48
N SER A 298 18.77 -14.39 -14.51
CA SER A 298 19.91 -14.44 -13.59
C SER A 298 19.47 -14.34 -12.14
N LEU A 299 18.51 -13.47 -11.81
CA LEU A 299 17.94 -13.34 -10.47
C LEU A 299 17.18 -14.60 -10.04
N SER A 300 16.51 -15.31 -10.96
CA SER A 300 15.80 -16.56 -10.66
C SER A 300 16.72 -17.65 -10.07
N LYS A 301 18.03 -17.61 -10.40
CA LYS A 301 19.03 -18.53 -9.85
C LYS A 301 19.34 -18.30 -8.36
N GLU A 302 18.90 -17.17 -7.83
CA GLU A 302 19.07 -16.82 -6.42
C GLU A 302 17.75 -16.78 -5.65
N ALA A 303 16.62 -16.65 -6.35
CA ALA A 303 15.30 -16.51 -5.75
C ALA A 303 14.83 -17.79 -5.07
N ASP A 304 14.14 -17.64 -3.95
CA ASP A 304 13.44 -18.71 -3.21
C ASP A 304 11.96 -18.79 -3.59
N LEU A 305 11.39 -17.63 -3.98
CA LEU A 305 9.98 -17.47 -4.32
C LEU A 305 9.84 -16.58 -5.56
N TRP A 306 8.74 -16.78 -6.28
CA TRP A 306 8.29 -15.89 -7.37
C TRP A 306 6.91 -15.35 -7.03
N MET A 307 6.77 -14.03 -6.94
CA MET A 307 5.55 -13.41 -6.45
C MET A 307 5.00 -12.35 -7.41
N ASN A 308 3.70 -12.07 -7.27
CA ASN A 308 3.00 -11.02 -8.04
C ASN A 308 3.10 -11.23 -9.55
N VAL A 309 2.77 -12.44 -9.99
CA VAL A 309 2.90 -12.87 -11.40
C VAL A 309 1.76 -12.32 -12.30
N GLY A 310 1.29 -11.13 -12.00
CA GLY A 310 0.34 -10.36 -12.79
C GLY A 310 -1.03 -11.05 -12.94
N TRP A 311 -1.49 -11.19 -14.18
CA TRP A 311 -2.81 -11.77 -14.48
C TRP A 311 -2.86 -13.30 -14.35
N CYS A 312 -1.73 -13.97 -14.15
CA CYS A 312 -1.67 -15.43 -14.11
C CYS A 312 -2.40 -15.99 -12.88
N GLN A 313 -3.26 -16.97 -13.10
CA GLN A 313 -4.01 -17.68 -12.05
C GLN A 313 -3.61 -19.14 -11.91
N THR A 314 -2.88 -19.67 -12.91
CA THR A 314 -2.36 -21.05 -12.95
C THR A 314 -0.92 -21.07 -13.45
N LEU A 315 -0.16 -22.14 -13.13
CA LEU A 315 1.19 -22.34 -13.68
C LEU A 315 1.18 -22.44 -15.20
N GLU A 316 0.17 -23.06 -15.79
CA GLU A 316 0.02 -23.14 -17.24
C GLU A 316 -0.02 -21.74 -17.90
N GLN A 317 -0.82 -20.83 -17.32
CA GLN A 317 -0.87 -19.44 -17.77
C GLN A 317 0.49 -18.76 -17.64
N LEU A 318 1.16 -18.92 -16.49
CA LEU A 318 2.48 -18.36 -16.24
C LEU A 318 3.51 -18.86 -17.26
N LEU A 319 3.58 -20.16 -17.49
CA LEU A 319 4.51 -20.79 -18.45
C LEU A 319 4.19 -20.38 -19.90
N SER A 320 2.94 -20.04 -20.21
CA SER A 320 2.55 -19.57 -21.54
C SER A 320 3.04 -18.15 -21.86
N VAL A 321 3.37 -17.33 -20.86
CA VAL A 321 3.86 -15.96 -21.03
C VAL A 321 5.23 -15.96 -21.74
N ASN A 322 6.13 -16.84 -21.32
CA ASN A 322 7.46 -16.96 -21.92
C ASN A 322 8.00 -18.40 -21.76
N PRO A 323 8.52 -19.03 -22.84
CA PRO A 323 9.08 -20.39 -22.79
C PRO A 323 10.21 -20.57 -21.76
N LEU A 324 10.95 -19.50 -21.44
CA LEU A 324 12.03 -19.57 -20.44
C LEU A 324 11.51 -19.71 -19.00
N PHE A 325 10.24 -19.48 -18.73
CA PHE A 325 9.69 -19.50 -17.38
C PHE A 325 9.71 -20.87 -16.71
N ASP A 326 9.76 -21.93 -17.49
CA ASP A 326 10.02 -23.28 -16.96
C ASP A 326 11.41 -23.38 -16.32
N ASP A 327 12.44 -22.78 -16.91
CA ASP A 327 13.79 -22.75 -16.33
C ASP A 327 13.86 -21.83 -15.09
N PHE A 328 13.11 -20.70 -15.07
CA PHE A 328 12.97 -19.86 -13.88
C PHE A 328 12.40 -20.69 -12.72
N LEU A 329 11.29 -21.39 -12.97
CA LEU A 329 10.60 -22.20 -11.97
C LEU A 329 11.54 -23.29 -11.40
N ARG A 330 12.27 -24.01 -12.26
CA ARG A 330 13.25 -25.02 -11.82
C ARG A 330 14.36 -24.43 -10.95
N ASN A 331 14.87 -23.25 -11.28
CA ASN A 331 15.88 -22.55 -10.48
C ASN A 331 15.34 -22.24 -9.08
N ILE A 332 14.15 -21.62 -9.01
CA ILE A 332 13.51 -21.22 -7.76
C ILE A 332 13.17 -22.43 -6.89
N GLN A 333 12.60 -23.49 -7.46
CA GLN A 333 12.30 -24.75 -6.74
C GLN A 333 13.57 -25.37 -6.13
N ARG A 334 14.68 -25.38 -6.88
CA ARG A 334 15.95 -25.88 -6.37
C ARG A 334 16.46 -25.07 -5.16
N ASN A 335 16.38 -23.74 -5.25
CA ASN A 335 16.83 -22.86 -4.17
C ASN A 335 15.95 -22.98 -2.93
N ALA A 336 14.63 -23.00 -3.12
CA ALA A 336 13.65 -23.17 -2.05
C ALA A 336 13.90 -24.48 -1.29
N SER A 337 14.10 -25.58 -2.02
CA SER A 337 14.40 -26.90 -1.43
C SER A 337 15.74 -26.89 -0.68
N ALA A 338 16.79 -26.29 -1.25
CA ALA A 338 18.10 -26.20 -0.62
C ALA A 338 18.11 -25.38 0.68
N ARG A 339 17.17 -24.46 0.84
CA ARG A 339 17.01 -23.61 2.04
C ARG A 339 15.94 -24.12 3.01
N GLY A 340 15.46 -25.38 2.82
CA GLY A 340 14.47 -25.98 3.70
C GLY A 340 13.08 -25.37 3.59
N TYR A 341 12.77 -24.68 2.49
CA TYR A 341 11.43 -24.22 2.15
C TYR A 341 10.66 -25.36 1.49
N SER A 342 10.57 -26.47 2.19
CA SER A 342 9.72 -27.61 1.78
C SER A 342 8.85 -27.95 2.99
N ASN A 343 7.56 -28.01 2.81
CA ASN A 343 6.62 -28.59 3.77
C ASN A 343 6.81 -30.12 3.87
N ALA A 344 8.06 -30.58 3.91
CA ALA A 344 8.44 -31.98 3.91
C ALA A 344 8.70 -32.50 5.33
N GLU A 345 7.84 -32.15 6.30
CA GLU A 345 7.70 -32.96 7.51
C GLU A 345 6.32 -33.65 7.46
N GLY A 346 6.29 -34.86 6.90
CA GLY A 346 5.22 -35.79 7.24
C GLY A 346 4.44 -36.48 6.13
N CYS A 347 4.86 -36.52 4.87
CA CYS A 347 4.16 -37.41 3.92
C CYS A 347 5.12 -38.16 2.98
N ALA A 348 5.63 -39.24 3.46
CA ALA A 348 6.17 -40.34 2.62
C ALA A 348 4.99 -41.10 2.00
N THR A 349 4.28 -40.51 1.05
CA THR A 349 3.34 -41.23 0.17
C THR A 349 3.63 -40.86 -1.27
N ASN A 350 3.72 -41.91 -2.11
CA ASN A 350 4.04 -41.91 -3.53
C ASN A 350 3.01 -41.12 -4.39
N SER A 351 2.85 -39.85 -4.17
CA SER A 351 2.09 -38.98 -5.07
C SER A 351 2.97 -37.76 -5.46
N SER A 352 3.07 -37.51 -6.74
CA SER A 352 3.87 -36.53 -7.43
C SER A 352 3.48 -35.06 -7.14
N ASP A 353 2.85 -34.77 -6.00
CA ASP A 353 2.17 -33.50 -5.71
C ASP A 353 2.65 -32.77 -4.43
N THR A 354 3.89 -33.05 -4.00
CA THR A 354 4.44 -32.51 -2.73
C THR A 354 5.45 -31.38 -2.91
N SER A 355 5.40 -30.59 -3.98
CA SER A 355 6.19 -29.36 -4.04
C SER A 355 5.43 -28.23 -3.35
N ALA A 356 5.98 -27.72 -2.23
CA ALA A 356 5.54 -26.45 -1.69
C ALA A 356 5.46 -25.43 -2.82
N SER A 357 4.35 -24.71 -2.93
CA SER A 357 4.20 -23.74 -4.00
C SER A 357 5.24 -22.63 -3.84
N VAL A 358 6.13 -22.48 -4.82
CA VAL A 358 7.12 -21.42 -4.85
C VAL A 358 6.63 -20.21 -5.63
N VAL A 359 5.44 -20.29 -6.23
CA VAL A 359 4.82 -19.19 -6.99
C VAL A 359 3.56 -18.73 -6.27
N TRP A 360 3.49 -17.44 -5.98
CA TRP A 360 2.36 -16.82 -5.30
C TRP A 360 1.93 -15.56 -6.02
N ASN A 361 0.63 -15.28 -5.99
CA ASN A 361 0.10 -14.09 -6.64
C ASN A 361 -0.85 -13.35 -5.69
N ASP A 362 -0.92 -12.03 -5.87
CA ASP A 362 -1.74 -11.09 -5.09
C ASP A 362 -3.22 -11.04 -5.54
N ASN A 363 -3.67 -12.03 -6.29
CA ASN A 363 -4.96 -12.04 -6.95
C ASN A 363 -5.95 -13.08 -6.36
N ASN A 364 -5.89 -13.32 -5.05
CA ASN A 364 -6.80 -14.24 -4.38
C ASN A 364 -8.26 -13.71 -4.32
N ARG A 365 -8.43 -12.40 -4.36
CA ARG A 365 -9.73 -11.73 -4.26
C ARG A 365 -10.01 -10.94 -5.54
N LEU A 366 -10.30 -11.67 -6.61
CA LEU A 366 -10.72 -11.07 -7.88
C LEU A 366 -12.25 -11.01 -7.97
N ASN A 367 -12.75 -9.91 -8.51
CA ASN A 367 -14.11 -9.88 -9.00
C ASN A 367 -14.24 -10.63 -10.35
N PRO A 368 -15.46 -10.94 -10.83
CA PRO A 368 -15.63 -11.70 -12.08
C PRO A 368 -15.07 -11.03 -13.35
N LYS A 369 -14.73 -9.75 -13.29
CA LYS A 369 -14.15 -8.96 -14.41
C LYS A 369 -12.64 -8.75 -14.29
N GLY A 370 -12.02 -9.27 -13.23
CA GLY A 370 -10.58 -9.18 -12.99
C GLY A 370 -10.15 -7.99 -12.12
N GLY A 371 -11.11 -7.25 -11.55
CA GLY A 371 -10.81 -6.29 -10.48
C GLY A 371 -10.18 -7.01 -9.29
N ASN A 372 -9.14 -6.44 -8.71
CA ASN A 372 -8.35 -7.08 -7.68
C ASN A 372 -8.43 -6.29 -6.36
N ASP A 373 -9.05 -6.89 -5.36
CA ASP A 373 -9.26 -6.29 -4.04
C ASP A 373 -7.96 -5.99 -3.27
N PHE A 374 -6.83 -6.59 -3.68
CA PHE A 374 -5.51 -6.21 -3.19
C PHE A 374 -5.23 -4.70 -3.40
N TRP A 375 -5.71 -4.14 -4.50
CA TRP A 375 -5.55 -2.73 -4.85
C TRP A 375 -6.70 -1.84 -4.36
N GLU A 376 -7.75 -2.43 -3.78
CA GLU A 376 -8.90 -1.74 -3.21
C GLU A 376 -8.86 -1.79 -1.67
N SER A 377 -9.36 -2.83 -1.02
CA SER A 377 -9.31 -2.93 0.44
C SER A 377 -7.91 -3.19 1.00
N GLY A 378 -7.03 -3.87 0.24
CA GLY A 378 -5.66 -4.17 0.66
C GLY A 378 -4.80 -2.94 0.93
N VAL A 379 -5.11 -1.78 0.34
CA VAL A 379 -4.37 -0.53 0.59
C VAL A 379 -4.61 0.03 1.98
N VAL A 380 -5.79 -0.25 2.54
CA VAL A 380 -6.17 0.15 3.89
C VAL A 380 -5.61 -0.80 4.94
N HIS A 381 -5.42 -2.07 4.57
CA HIS A 381 -5.05 -3.17 5.46
C HIS A 381 -3.66 -3.76 5.19
N PRO A 382 -2.59 -2.94 5.26
CA PRO A 382 -1.23 -3.47 5.12
C PRO A 382 -0.85 -4.48 6.21
N ASP A 383 -1.52 -4.48 7.36
CA ASP A 383 -1.39 -5.48 8.42
C ASP A 383 -1.81 -6.87 7.93
N LEU A 384 -2.89 -6.97 7.19
CA LEU A 384 -3.36 -8.24 6.60
C LEU A 384 -2.43 -8.70 5.46
N LEU A 385 -1.93 -7.77 4.64
CA LEU A 385 -0.92 -8.07 3.62
C LEU A 385 0.38 -8.58 4.24
N LEU A 386 0.84 -7.91 5.31
CA LEU A 386 2.04 -8.31 6.04
C LEU A 386 1.88 -9.70 6.65
N ARG A 387 0.72 -9.98 7.26
CA ARG A 387 0.40 -11.29 7.83
C ARG A 387 0.45 -12.41 6.77
N ASP A 388 -0.15 -12.18 5.60
CA ASP A 388 -0.14 -13.14 4.49
C ASP A 388 1.30 -13.43 4.04
N LEU A 389 2.10 -12.37 3.85
CA LEU A 389 3.50 -12.50 3.44
C LEU A 389 4.36 -13.22 4.47
N ILE A 390 4.18 -12.94 5.78
CA ILE A 390 4.91 -13.64 6.86
C ILE A 390 4.61 -15.14 6.79
N GLY A 391 3.34 -15.54 6.66
CA GLY A 391 2.95 -16.95 6.54
C GLY A 391 3.58 -17.62 5.32
N ILE A 392 3.54 -16.94 4.16
CA ILE A 392 4.15 -17.43 2.93
C ILE A 392 5.67 -17.58 3.08
N PHE A 393 6.37 -16.59 3.62
CA PHE A 393 7.84 -16.62 3.73
C PHE A 393 8.34 -17.64 4.76
N ARG A 394 7.51 -18.00 5.73
CA ARG A 394 7.80 -19.08 6.71
C ARG A 394 7.36 -20.45 6.24
N GLY A 395 6.57 -20.54 5.18
CA GLY A 395 6.01 -21.82 4.72
C GLY A 395 4.95 -22.37 5.67
N GLU A 396 4.18 -21.50 6.33
CA GLU A 396 3.11 -21.89 7.26
C GLU A 396 1.86 -22.29 6.48
N ASP A 397 1.58 -23.59 6.40
CA ASP A 397 0.42 -24.14 5.64
C ASP A 397 -0.92 -24.02 6.38
N ASN A 398 -0.91 -23.65 7.66
CA ASN A 398 -2.09 -23.72 8.52
C ASN A 398 -3.03 -22.52 8.39
N ARG A 399 -2.72 -21.55 7.53
CA ARG A 399 -3.54 -20.34 7.29
C ARG A 399 -3.81 -20.14 5.83
N THR A 400 -5.06 -19.86 5.50
CA THR A 400 -5.42 -19.39 4.17
C THR A 400 -5.12 -17.89 4.07
N PRO A 401 -4.21 -17.46 3.18
CA PRO A 401 -3.98 -16.04 2.96
C PRO A 401 -5.25 -15.34 2.46
N ILE A 402 -5.40 -14.07 2.81
CA ILE A 402 -6.55 -13.27 2.38
C ILE A 402 -6.36 -12.76 0.95
N TYR A 403 -5.24 -12.12 0.68
CA TYR A 403 -4.99 -11.46 -0.60
C TYR A 403 -4.12 -12.28 -1.55
N TYR A 404 -3.29 -13.15 -1.00
CA TYR A 404 -2.38 -13.98 -1.78
C TYR A 404 -2.94 -15.38 -2.00
N LYS A 405 -2.60 -15.98 -3.13
CA LYS A 405 -2.84 -17.41 -3.39
C LYS A 405 -1.64 -18.05 -4.05
N SER A 406 -1.44 -19.34 -3.80
CA SER A 406 -0.46 -20.14 -4.52
C SER A 406 -0.93 -20.41 -5.94
N ILE A 407 -0.01 -20.32 -6.89
CA ILE A 407 -0.22 -20.68 -8.29
C ILE A 407 0.22 -22.14 -8.49
N LYS A 408 -0.71 -22.98 -8.89
CA LYS A 408 -0.51 -24.44 -9.12
C LYS A 408 -0.78 -24.81 -10.56
#